data_f30af477a26930705dad177255df43cf
#
_entry.id   f30af477a26930705dad177255df43cf
#
_cell.length_a   1.000
_cell.length_b   1.000
_cell.length_c   1.000
_cell.angle_alpha   90.00
_cell.angle_beta   90.00
_cell.angle_gamma   90.00
#
_symmetry.space_group_name_H-M   'P 1'
#
loop_
_entity.id
_entity.type
_entity.pdbx_description
1 polymer ?
#
loop_
_entity_poly.entity_id
_entity_poly.type
_entity_poly.pdbx_seq_one_letter_code
_entity_poly.pdbx_strand_id
1 'polypeptide(L)'
;MPIRLRGVNRSGLEYADPGPQGTGAGAFLDSVAFDEADVGRIAGWGANVVRVPFTQDFVLRGRGTATAADYLGALDQVVAWAEASGIYTLLDLQWIDAETPRGIGQDGSINRVPALPDGGSIEVWRILASRYRDRPSVLFDLFNEPHTPMQGDDAPLIGIRPDGGLWRLPARVVGMDEWQPWALRLIAEIRAAHPTSVIFVSGVRWAYDLRGFPLRWRSGRPVEGLVYSTHVYPWTTTAWLPGRRPEVDWQRAFGHLAAAYPVFAGEWGGGPSDVEWGRRLLAWLEATTVGWTAWSWCDWPPLLADHRGGDWSPTAFGEVVRAGLLDAGSRDRDRSAAET
;
A
#
# COMPACT_ATOMS: atom_id res chain seq x y z
N MET A 1 3.51 -24.24 6.40
CA MET A 1 4.04 -22.95 6.91
C MET A 1 3.16 -21.79 6.48
N PRO A 2 3.09 -20.67 7.21
CA PRO A 2 2.36 -19.49 6.73
C PRO A 2 3.01 -18.94 5.45
N ILE A 3 2.18 -18.55 4.48
CA ILE A 3 2.65 -17.93 3.23
C ILE A 3 3.23 -16.55 3.56
N ARG A 4 4.44 -16.29 3.08
CA ARG A 4 5.04 -14.96 3.15
C ARG A 4 4.80 -14.23 1.83
N LEU A 5 4.10 -13.12 1.90
CA LEU A 5 3.78 -12.31 0.73
C LEU A 5 4.95 -11.40 0.35
N ARG A 6 5.28 -11.37 -0.95
CA ARG A 6 6.30 -10.51 -1.55
C ARG A 6 5.85 -10.10 -2.94
N GLY A 7 5.97 -8.84 -3.25
CA GLY A 7 5.53 -8.33 -4.54
C GLY A 7 5.79 -6.86 -4.76
N VAL A 8 4.93 -6.25 -5.54
CA VAL A 8 5.00 -4.84 -5.90
C VAL A 8 3.64 -4.16 -5.77
N ASN A 9 3.66 -2.85 -5.63
CA ASN A 9 2.49 -2.02 -5.82
C ASN A 9 2.31 -1.75 -7.32
N ARG A 10 1.13 -2.02 -7.86
CA ARG A 10 0.76 -1.61 -9.21
C ARG A 10 -0.20 -0.42 -9.10
N SER A 11 0.37 0.76 -8.92
CA SER A 11 -0.36 2.03 -8.89
C SER A 11 -0.97 2.35 -10.25
N GLY A 12 -1.97 3.22 -10.25
CA GLY A 12 -2.66 3.65 -11.45
C GLY A 12 -4.16 3.78 -11.27
N LEU A 13 -4.85 2.73 -10.81
CA LEU A 13 -6.31 2.74 -10.70
C LEU A 13 -6.82 3.79 -9.71
N GLU A 14 -6.04 4.17 -8.71
CA GLU A 14 -6.39 5.21 -7.74
C GLU A 14 -6.51 6.61 -8.34
N TYR A 15 -5.86 6.86 -9.50
CA TYR A 15 -5.95 8.13 -10.22
C TYR A 15 -6.40 7.98 -11.68
N ALA A 16 -6.88 6.81 -12.07
CA ALA A 16 -7.32 6.54 -13.42
C ALA A 16 -8.31 7.59 -13.94
N ASP A 17 -8.13 8.03 -15.18
CA ASP A 17 -8.99 9.02 -15.82
C ASP A 17 -9.46 8.54 -17.19
N PRO A 18 -10.66 7.93 -17.27
CA PRO A 18 -11.21 7.44 -18.53
C PRO A 18 -11.44 8.53 -19.58
N GLY A 19 -11.33 9.80 -19.15
CA GLY A 19 -11.66 10.95 -20.02
C GLY A 19 -13.16 11.17 -20.19
N PRO A 20 -13.53 12.21 -20.93
CA PRO A 20 -14.93 12.69 -20.98
C PRO A 20 -15.89 11.78 -21.75
N GLN A 21 -15.40 10.79 -22.47
CA GLN A 21 -16.20 9.83 -23.25
C GLN A 21 -15.90 8.36 -22.91
N GLY A 22 -14.99 8.13 -21.96
CA GLY A 22 -14.62 6.77 -21.56
C GLY A 22 -15.77 6.07 -20.84
N THR A 23 -16.05 4.83 -21.22
CA THR A 23 -17.04 3.96 -20.60
C THR A 23 -16.53 2.54 -20.52
N GLY A 24 -17.06 1.77 -19.59
CA GLY A 24 -16.62 0.39 -19.37
C GLY A 24 -15.33 0.26 -18.57
N ALA A 25 -15.07 -0.95 -18.10
CA ALA A 25 -13.90 -1.29 -17.28
C ALA A 25 -12.57 -0.97 -18.00
N GLY A 26 -12.50 -1.25 -19.31
CA GLY A 26 -11.31 -1.00 -20.13
C GLY A 26 -10.88 0.46 -20.12
N ALA A 27 -11.82 1.42 -20.08
CA ALA A 27 -11.48 2.84 -20.10
C ALA A 27 -10.65 3.27 -18.85
N PHE A 28 -10.91 2.67 -17.68
CA PHE A 28 -10.07 2.88 -16.50
C PHE A 28 -8.69 2.26 -16.67
N LEU A 29 -8.62 1.02 -17.11
CA LEU A 29 -7.37 0.27 -17.28
C LEU A 29 -6.48 0.88 -18.36
N ASP A 30 -7.04 1.25 -19.49
CA ASP A 30 -6.33 1.87 -20.62
C ASP A 30 -5.75 3.23 -20.23
N SER A 31 -6.48 4.01 -19.43
CA SER A 31 -6.03 5.34 -18.99
C SER A 31 -4.72 5.31 -18.19
N VAL A 32 -4.42 4.18 -17.58
CA VAL A 32 -3.21 3.95 -16.76
C VAL A 32 -2.31 2.85 -17.31
N ALA A 33 -2.59 2.39 -18.54
CA ALA A 33 -1.85 1.33 -19.22
C ALA A 33 -1.67 0.09 -18.31
N PHE A 34 -2.75 -0.36 -17.66
CA PHE A 34 -2.73 -1.54 -16.81
C PHE A 34 -3.38 -2.71 -17.56
N ASP A 35 -2.62 -3.71 -17.87
CA ASP A 35 -3.05 -4.86 -18.64
C ASP A 35 -2.66 -6.21 -17.99
N GLU A 36 -3.11 -7.31 -18.58
CA GLU A 36 -2.78 -8.66 -18.14
C GLU A 36 -1.27 -8.93 -18.18
N ALA A 37 -0.58 -8.35 -19.14
CA ALA A 37 0.85 -8.55 -19.30
C ALA A 37 1.65 -7.90 -18.15
N ASP A 38 1.15 -6.81 -17.54
CA ASP A 38 1.71 -6.26 -16.30
C ASP A 38 1.73 -7.31 -15.20
N VAL A 39 0.57 -7.92 -14.95
CA VAL A 39 0.41 -8.92 -13.88
C VAL A 39 1.28 -10.15 -14.18
N GLY A 40 1.31 -10.59 -15.43
CA GLY A 40 2.19 -11.68 -15.87
C GLY A 40 3.68 -11.40 -15.66
N ARG A 41 4.13 -10.16 -15.91
CA ARG A 41 5.52 -9.75 -15.66
C ARG A 41 5.84 -9.65 -14.18
N ILE A 42 4.90 -9.13 -13.36
CA ILE A 42 5.02 -9.08 -11.90
C ILE A 42 5.19 -10.50 -11.34
N ALA A 43 4.36 -11.43 -11.76
CA ALA A 43 4.49 -12.85 -11.39
C ALA A 43 5.80 -13.45 -11.89
N GLY A 44 6.23 -13.10 -13.12
CA GLY A 44 7.50 -13.51 -13.72
C GLY A 44 8.74 -13.01 -12.95
N TRP A 45 8.64 -11.93 -12.20
CA TRP A 45 9.69 -11.50 -11.26
C TRP A 45 9.73 -12.36 -9.99
N GLY A 46 8.78 -13.27 -9.80
CA GLY A 46 8.67 -14.13 -8.61
C GLY A 46 7.79 -13.55 -7.51
N ALA A 47 7.02 -12.52 -7.80
CA ALA A 47 6.02 -12.00 -6.88
C ALA A 47 4.90 -13.04 -6.65
N ASN A 48 4.37 -13.08 -5.42
CA ASN A 48 3.18 -13.86 -5.07
C ASN A 48 2.00 -12.98 -4.62
N VAL A 49 2.17 -11.67 -4.66
CA VAL A 49 1.13 -10.67 -4.39
C VAL A 49 1.35 -9.43 -5.25
N VAL A 50 0.27 -8.83 -5.73
CA VAL A 50 0.24 -7.47 -6.26
C VAL A 50 -0.65 -6.61 -5.36
N ARG A 51 -0.13 -5.50 -4.83
CA ARG A 51 -0.94 -4.49 -4.13
C ARG A 51 -1.48 -3.51 -5.15
N VAL A 52 -2.79 -3.32 -5.14
CA VAL A 52 -3.53 -2.52 -6.11
C VAL A 52 -4.24 -1.39 -5.38
N PRO A 53 -3.65 -0.18 -5.42
CA PRO A 53 -4.29 1.01 -4.90
C PRO A 53 -5.57 1.35 -5.66
N PHE A 54 -6.61 1.80 -4.94
CA PHE A 54 -7.85 2.27 -5.52
C PHE A 54 -8.40 3.49 -4.79
N THR A 55 -9.36 4.18 -5.41
CA THR A 55 -10.01 5.37 -4.84
C THR A 55 -11.46 5.10 -4.47
N GLN A 56 -11.86 5.54 -3.28
CA GLN A 56 -13.21 5.41 -2.74
C GLN A 56 -14.29 6.00 -3.67
N ASP A 57 -14.08 7.23 -4.16
CA ASP A 57 -15.05 7.89 -5.03
C ASP A 57 -15.33 7.11 -6.30
N PHE A 58 -14.31 6.45 -6.88
CA PHE A 58 -14.51 5.65 -8.09
C PHE A 58 -15.34 4.40 -7.81
N VAL A 59 -15.12 3.75 -6.67
CA VAL A 59 -15.94 2.59 -6.23
C VAL A 59 -17.40 3.00 -6.01
N LEU A 60 -17.64 4.20 -5.45
CA LEU A 60 -18.99 4.66 -5.11
C LEU A 60 -19.72 5.35 -6.27
N ARG A 61 -19.00 6.03 -7.16
CA ARG A 61 -19.58 6.95 -8.16
C ARG A 61 -19.08 6.77 -9.57
N GLY A 62 -17.91 6.13 -9.77
CA GLY A 62 -17.18 6.14 -11.03
C GLY A 62 -16.46 7.48 -11.27
N ARG A 63 -16.11 7.76 -12.54
CA ARG A 63 -15.45 9.01 -12.91
C ARG A 63 -15.89 9.46 -14.30
N GLY A 64 -16.30 10.73 -14.42
CA GLY A 64 -16.79 11.28 -15.68
C GLY A 64 -18.04 10.54 -16.17
N THR A 65 -17.98 9.94 -17.36
CA THR A 65 -19.03 9.11 -17.94
C THR A 65 -18.93 7.64 -17.56
N ALA A 66 -17.77 7.20 -17.04
CA ALA A 66 -17.58 5.85 -16.55
C ALA A 66 -18.20 5.67 -15.16
N THR A 67 -19.00 4.63 -15.00
CA THR A 67 -19.79 4.37 -13.80
C THR A 67 -19.00 3.67 -12.70
N ALA A 68 -19.55 3.62 -11.48
CA ALA A 68 -19.04 2.79 -10.40
C ALA A 68 -18.96 1.29 -10.81
N ALA A 69 -19.93 0.81 -11.58
CA ALA A 69 -19.92 -0.57 -12.07
C ALA A 69 -18.77 -0.82 -13.05
N ASP A 70 -18.40 0.17 -13.87
CA ASP A 70 -17.25 0.08 -14.76
C ASP A 70 -15.93 0.01 -13.98
N TYR A 71 -15.80 0.82 -12.92
CA TYR A 71 -14.63 0.78 -12.06
C TYR A 71 -14.49 -0.55 -11.29
N LEU A 72 -15.59 -1.04 -10.73
CA LEU A 72 -15.64 -2.36 -10.12
C LEU A 72 -15.29 -3.47 -11.12
N GLY A 73 -15.72 -3.32 -12.38
CA GLY A 73 -15.34 -4.22 -13.47
C GLY A 73 -13.83 -4.19 -13.77
N ALA A 74 -13.18 -3.01 -13.67
CA ALA A 74 -11.73 -2.92 -13.81
C ALA A 74 -10.99 -3.65 -12.67
N LEU A 75 -11.46 -3.49 -11.43
CA LEU A 75 -10.91 -4.26 -10.29
C LEU A 75 -11.10 -5.77 -10.48
N ASP A 76 -12.25 -6.21 -10.99
CA ASP A 76 -12.50 -7.63 -11.29
C ASP A 76 -11.53 -8.20 -12.33
N GLN A 77 -11.22 -7.42 -13.38
CA GLN A 77 -10.26 -7.84 -14.39
C GLN A 77 -8.86 -8.02 -13.80
N VAL A 78 -8.41 -7.07 -12.97
CA VAL A 78 -7.11 -7.18 -12.29
C VAL A 78 -7.07 -8.40 -11.38
N VAL A 79 -8.13 -8.64 -10.59
CA VAL A 79 -8.24 -9.83 -9.73
C VAL A 79 -8.17 -11.12 -10.57
N ALA A 80 -8.88 -11.15 -11.70
CA ALA A 80 -8.87 -12.33 -12.59
C ALA A 80 -7.48 -12.59 -13.20
N TRP A 81 -6.76 -11.54 -13.62
CA TRP A 81 -5.38 -11.66 -14.13
C TRP A 81 -4.40 -12.15 -13.06
N ALA A 82 -4.56 -11.65 -11.82
CA ALA A 82 -3.74 -12.11 -10.70
C ALA A 82 -3.98 -13.58 -10.36
N GLU A 83 -5.25 -14.00 -10.31
CA GLU A 83 -5.62 -15.41 -10.11
C GLU A 83 -5.07 -16.33 -11.22
N ALA A 84 -5.21 -15.90 -12.49
CA ALA A 84 -4.66 -16.63 -13.62
C ALA A 84 -3.13 -16.75 -13.57
N SER A 85 -2.46 -15.77 -12.98
CA SER A 85 -1.01 -15.75 -12.74
C SER A 85 -0.60 -16.45 -11.44
N GLY A 86 -1.54 -16.96 -10.64
CA GLY A 86 -1.28 -17.66 -9.38
C GLY A 86 -0.80 -16.76 -8.25
N ILE A 87 -1.10 -15.46 -8.26
CA ILE A 87 -0.71 -14.50 -7.24
C ILE A 87 -1.92 -13.89 -6.54
N TYR A 88 -1.72 -13.41 -5.31
CA TYR A 88 -2.74 -12.70 -4.53
C TYR A 88 -2.92 -11.26 -5.02
N THR A 89 -4.14 -10.72 -4.89
CA THR A 89 -4.42 -9.29 -5.04
C THR A 89 -4.67 -8.68 -3.67
N LEU A 90 -3.88 -7.68 -3.29
CA LEU A 90 -4.10 -6.87 -2.09
C LEU A 90 -4.72 -5.54 -2.52
N LEU A 91 -6.04 -5.41 -2.32
CA LEU A 91 -6.78 -4.18 -2.62
C LEU A 91 -6.56 -3.16 -1.51
N ASP A 92 -6.05 -2.00 -1.86
CA ASP A 92 -5.72 -0.93 -0.93
C ASP A 92 -6.59 0.30 -1.15
N LEU A 93 -7.28 0.74 -0.09
CA LEU A 93 -7.96 2.03 -0.10
C LEU A 93 -6.94 3.17 0.01
N GLN A 94 -6.42 3.60 -1.15
CA GLN A 94 -5.35 4.58 -1.26
C GLN A 94 -5.86 6.00 -0.97
N TRP A 95 -6.97 6.38 -1.58
CA TRP A 95 -7.53 7.73 -1.49
C TRP A 95 -9.05 7.70 -1.34
N ILE A 96 -9.57 8.75 -0.68
CA ILE A 96 -11.02 8.92 -0.49
C ILE A 96 -11.65 9.59 -1.71
N ASP A 97 -11.06 10.68 -2.20
CA ASP A 97 -11.63 11.50 -3.27
C ASP A 97 -10.82 11.46 -4.56
N ALA A 98 -11.53 11.71 -5.67
CA ALA A 98 -10.95 11.73 -7.01
C ALA A 98 -10.02 12.92 -7.27
N GLU A 99 -10.03 13.94 -6.43
CA GLU A 99 -9.24 15.15 -6.59
C GLU A 99 -7.89 15.09 -5.87
N THR A 100 -7.70 14.12 -4.97
CA THR A 100 -6.42 13.89 -4.26
C THR A 100 -5.22 13.85 -5.22
N PRO A 101 -5.25 13.10 -6.34
CA PRO A 101 -4.14 13.06 -7.29
C PRO A 101 -3.78 14.41 -7.89
N ARG A 102 -4.75 15.30 -8.08
CA ARG A 102 -4.52 16.65 -8.63
C ARG A 102 -3.86 17.60 -7.64
N GLY A 103 -3.96 17.30 -6.36
CA GLY A 103 -3.30 18.05 -5.28
C GLY A 103 -1.87 17.63 -5.00
N ILE A 104 -1.53 16.38 -5.37
CA ILE A 104 -0.19 15.83 -5.18
C ILE A 104 0.64 16.15 -6.42
N GLY A 105 1.64 16.99 -6.31
CA GLY A 105 2.68 17.11 -7.32
C GLY A 105 2.72 18.40 -8.14
N GLN A 106 1.68 19.23 -8.19
CA GLN A 106 1.78 20.51 -8.89
C GLN A 106 2.41 21.61 -8.04
N ASP A 107 2.23 21.55 -6.74
CA ASP A 107 2.79 22.49 -5.77
C ASP A 107 3.58 21.81 -4.64
N GLY A 108 3.78 20.49 -4.72
CA GLY A 108 4.41 19.71 -3.66
C GLY A 108 3.57 19.61 -2.38
N SER A 109 2.31 20.02 -2.42
CA SER A 109 1.43 19.93 -1.26
C SER A 109 0.77 18.56 -1.20
N ILE A 110 1.11 17.80 -0.16
CA ILE A 110 0.39 16.59 0.26
C ILE A 110 -0.83 16.94 1.12
N ASN A 111 -1.23 18.18 1.14
CA ASN A 111 -2.20 18.76 2.08
C ASN A 111 -3.64 18.31 1.86
N ARG A 112 -3.93 17.66 0.74
CA ARG A 112 -5.28 17.21 0.39
C ARG A 112 -5.49 15.70 0.55
N VAL A 113 -4.43 14.96 0.95
CA VAL A 113 -4.57 13.55 1.24
C VAL A 113 -5.36 13.38 2.54
N PRO A 114 -6.51 12.71 2.52
CA PRO A 114 -7.29 12.49 3.72
C PRO A 114 -6.51 11.71 4.77
N ALA A 115 -6.49 12.23 5.99
CA ALA A 115 -5.70 11.67 7.09
C ALA A 115 -6.30 10.41 7.71
N LEU A 116 -7.61 10.25 7.60
CA LEU A 116 -8.41 9.16 8.17
C LEU A 116 -9.57 8.80 7.23
N PRO A 117 -10.11 7.58 7.33
CA PRO A 117 -11.33 7.17 6.64
C PRO A 117 -12.54 8.05 6.98
N ASP A 118 -13.58 7.94 6.17
CA ASP A 118 -14.88 8.58 6.42
C ASP A 118 -16.06 7.57 6.32
N GLY A 119 -17.28 8.09 6.28
CA GLY A 119 -18.49 7.27 6.13
C GLY A 119 -18.54 6.48 4.82
N GLY A 120 -17.99 7.04 3.74
CA GLY A 120 -17.89 6.37 2.43
C GLY A 120 -16.95 5.17 2.46
N SER A 121 -15.89 5.22 3.26
CA SER A 121 -14.96 4.09 3.41
C SER A 121 -15.65 2.84 3.96
N ILE A 122 -16.66 3.01 4.82
CA ILE A 122 -17.48 1.91 5.34
C ILE A 122 -18.27 1.25 4.22
N GLU A 123 -18.90 2.06 3.36
CA GLU A 123 -19.69 1.57 2.23
C GLU A 123 -18.81 0.86 1.20
N VAL A 124 -17.64 1.43 0.88
CA VAL A 124 -16.65 0.81 -0.01
C VAL A 124 -16.28 -0.59 0.48
N TRP A 125 -15.93 -0.73 1.76
CA TRP A 125 -15.54 -2.05 2.28
C TRP A 125 -16.70 -3.03 2.35
N ARG A 126 -17.93 -2.56 2.56
CA ARG A 126 -19.13 -3.41 2.46
C ARG A 126 -19.31 -3.95 1.04
N ILE A 127 -19.15 -3.07 0.02
CA ILE A 127 -19.23 -3.45 -1.40
C ILE A 127 -18.15 -4.46 -1.75
N LEU A 128 -16.88 -4.15 -1.48
CA LEU A 128 -15.74 -4.99 -1.90
C LEU A 128 -15.68 -6.30 -1.14
N ALA A 129 -15.94 -6.31 0.16
CA ALA A 129 -15.97 -7.55 0.95
C ALA A 129 -17.09 -8.49 0.51
N SER A 130 -18.26 -7.96 0.15
CA SER A 130 -19.36 -8.75 -0.40
C SER A 130 -19.02 -9.28 -1.80
N ARG A 131 -18.41 -8.44 -2.65
CA ARG A 131 -18.05 -8.80 -4.03
C ARG A 131 -17.03 -9.92 -4.10
N TYR A 132 -16.03 -9.89 -3.23
CA TYR A 132 -14.93 -10.84 -3.23
C TYR A 132 -15.01 -11.92 -2.14
N ARG A 133 -16.17 -12.10 -1.51
CA ARG A 133 -16.35 -13.05 -0.40
C ARG A 133 -15.92 -14.48 -0.72
N ASP A 134 -16.08 -14.90 -1.97
CA ASP A 134 -15.76 -16.24 -2.45
C ASP A 134 -14.41 -16.29 -3.22
N ARG A 135 -13.58 -15.25 -3.06
CA ARG A 135 -12.26 -15.10 -3.69
C ARG A 135 -11.16 -15.05 -2.62
N PRO A 136 -10.64 -16.20 -2.17
CA PRO A 136 -9.62 -16.25 -1.11
C PRO A 136 -8.28 -15.65 -1.53
N SER A 137 -8.06 -15.42 -2.80
CA SER A 137 -6.91 -14.72 -3.38
C SER A 137 -6.95 -13.20 -3.20
N VAL A 138 -8.11 -12.62 -2.81
CA VAL A 138 -8.27 -11.19 -2.59
C VAL A 138 -8.10 -10.86 -1.11
N LEU A 139 -7.18 -9.96 -0.83
CA LEU A 139 -6.83 -9.46 0.48
C LEU A 139 -7.18 -7.97 0.56
N PHE A 140 -7.40 -7.45 1.76
CA PHE A 140 -7.86 -6.07 1.97
C PHE A 140 -6.89 -5.26 2.82
N ASP A 141 -6.43 -4.11 2.30
CA ASP A 141 -5.67 -3.10 3.04
C ASP A 141 -6.59 -1.93 3.39
N LEU A 142 -6.93 -1.79 4.66
CA LEU A 142 -8.05 -0.98 5.13
C LEU A 142 -7.99 0.49 4.72
N PHE A 143 -6.80 1.06 4.78
CA PHE A 143 -6.57 2.47 4.50
C PHE A 143 -5.07 2.71 4.41
N ASN A 144 -4.64 3.29 3.31
CA ASN A 144 -3.24 3.42 2.93
C ASN A 144 -2.34 3.97 4.05
N GLU A 145 -2.52 5.22 4.41
CA GLU A 145 -1.58 5.93 5.27
C GLU A 145 -2.28 6.84 6.29
N PRO A 146 -2.78 6.32 7.41
CA PRO A 146 -3.29 7.15 8.49
C PRO A 146 -2.22 8.12 8.98
N HIS A 147 -2.51 9.42 8.93
CA HIS A 147 -1.53 10.46 9.23
C HIS A 147 -2.16 11.69 9.87
N THR A 148 -1.32 12.56 10.40
CA THR A 148 -1.73 13.84 10.93
C THR A 148 -1.99 14.80 9.76
N PRO A 149 -3.16 15.48 9.70
CA PRO A 149 -3.42 16.47 8.67
C PRO A 149 -2.34 17.54 8.64
N MET A 150 -1.81 17.80 7.45
CA MET A 150 -0.79 18.84 7.23
C MET A 150 -1.42 20.17 6.80
N GLN A 151 -2.76 20.26 6.91
CA GLN A 151 -3.52 21.39 6.38
C GLN A 151 -3.76 22.50 7.39
N GLY A 152 -3.85 23.71 6.83
CA GLY A 152 -4.60 24.85 7.31
C GLY A 152 -3.72 25.94 7.91
N ASP A 153 -4.33 27.11 7.99
CA ASP A 153 -3.78 28.28 8.67
C ASP A 153 -3.63 28.07 10.20
N ASP A 154 -4.18 26.97 10.70
CA ASP A 154 -4.18 26.61 12.13
C ASP A 154 -2.90 25.87 12.59
N ALA A 155 -2.00 25.51 11.68
CA ALA A 155 -0.76 24.85 12.07
C ALA A 155 0.26 25.90 12.58
N PRO A 156 0.76 25.81 13.82
CA PRO A 156 1.77 26.73 14.32
C PRO A 156 3.06 26.65 13.51
N LEU A 157 3.70 27.78 13.29
CA LEU A 157 5.01 27.88 12.64
C LEU A 157 6.11 27.39 13.59
N ILE A 158 7.00 26.50 13.13
CA ILE A 158 8.03 25.93 14.02
C ILE A 158 9.45 26.04 13.52
N GLY A 159 9.71 26.47 12.35
CA GLY A 159 11.09 26.56 11.89
C GLY A 159 11.21 27.09 10.48
N ILE A 160 12.44 27.38 10.11
CA ILE A 160 12.81 27.90 8.80
C ILE A 160 13.38 26.74 7.98
N ARG A 161 12.88 26.54 6.76
CA ARG A 161 13.43 25.62 5.77
C ARG A 161 14.77 26.12 5.25
N PRO A 162 15.63 25.24 4.70
CA PRO A 162 16.86 25.65 4.05
C PRO A 162 16.65 26.62 2.87
N ASP A 163 15.46 26.57 2.24
CA ASP A 163 15.03 27.47 1.17
C ASP A 163 14.43 28.79 1.67
N GLY A 164 14.42 29.04 3.00
CA GLY A 164 13.82 30.20 3.65
C GLY A 164 12.32 30.07 3.94
N GLY A 165 11.68 28.97 3.53
CA GLY A 165 10.30 28.68 3.87
C GLY A 165 10.11 28.28 5.33
N LEU A 166 8.85 28.34 5.80
CA LEU A 166 8.52 28.00 7.18
C LEU A 166 7.95 26.59 7.31
N TRP A 167 8.41 25.84 8.30
CA TRP A 167 7.76 24.62 8.73
C TRP A 167 6.52 24.94 9.56
N ARG A 168 5.41 24.26 9.24
CA ARG A 168 4.21 24.30 10.09
C ARG A 168 4.06 22.97 10.78
N LEU A 169 3.82 22.97 12.11
CA LEU A 169 3.33 21.77 12.80
C LEU A 169 1.83 21.67 12.68
N PRO A 170 1.32 20.45 12.60
CA PRO A 170 -0.12 20.23 12.67
C PRO A 170 -0.64 20.68 14.04
N ALA A 171 -1.80 21.32 14.04
CA ALA A 171 -2.47 21.73 15.25
C ALA A 171 -2.91 20.53 16.11
N ARG A 172 -3.05 19.35 15.50
CA ARG A 172 -3.48 18.11 16.11
C ARG A 172 -2.69 16.95 15.52
N VAL A 173 -2.25 16.03 16.36
CA VAL A 173 -1.58 14.78 15.94
C VAL A 173 -2.60 13.65 15.93
N VAL A 174 -2.81 13.03 14.78
CA VAL A 174 -3.60 11.79 14.67
C VAL A 174 -2.77 10.63 15.19
N GLY A 175 -3.23 10.03 16.27
CA GLY A 175 -2.62 8.88 16.90
C GLY A 175 -3.51 7.64 16.83
N MET A 176 -3.12 6.60 17.57
CA MET A 176 -3.86 5.35 17.64
C MET A 176 -5.23 5.51 18.30
N ASP A 177 -5.42 6.49 19.14
CA ASP A 177 -6.69 6.84 19.80
C ASP A 177 -7.78 7.26 18.79
N GLU A 178 -7.39 7.87 17.68
CA GLU A 178 -8.29 8.22 16.58
C GLU A 178 -8.34 7.13 15.47
N TRP A 179 -7.20 6.54 15.12
CA TRP A 179 -7.14 5.53 14.08
C TRP A 179 -7.79 4.21 14.49
N GLN A 180 -7.54 3.71 15.70
CA GLN A 180 -8.06 2.42 16.14
C GLN A 180 -9.60 2.31 16.07
N PRO A 181 -10.42 3.29 16.47
CA PRO A 181 -11.87 3.24 16.30
C PRO A 181 -12.30 3.07 14.85
N TRP A 182 -11.65 3.76 13.90
CA TRP A 182 -11.91 3.60 12.48
C TRP A 182 -11.53 2.22 11.99
N ALA A 183 -10.33 1.76 12.28
CA ALA A 183 -9.87 0.44 11.89
C ALA A 183 -10.81 -0.66 12.38
N LEU A 184 -11.22 -0.63 13.65
CA LEU A 184 -12.16 -1.60 14.23
C LEU A 184 -13.53 -1.57 13.54
N ARG A 185 -14.01 -0.39 13.16
CA ARG A 185 -15.28 -0.23 12.45
C ARG A 185 -15.20 -0.82 11.05
N LEU A 186 -14.15 -0.51 10.28
CA LEU A 186 -13.95 -1.06 8.94
C LEU A 186 -13.78 -2.58 8.98
N ILE A 187 -13.01 -3.11 9.94
CA ILE A 187 -12.84 -4.55 10.15
C ILE A 187 -14.20 -5.22 10.42
N ALA A 188 -15.05 -4.61 11.26
CA ALA A 188 -16.36 -5.18 11.56
C ALA A 188 -17.25 -5.27 10.31
N GLU A 189 -17.24 -4.26 9.44
CA GLU A 189 -17.98 -4.27 8.17
C GLU A 189 -17.47 -5.35 7.21
N ILE A 190 -16.16 -5.47 7.06
CA ILE A 190 -15.57 -6.53 6.23
C ILE A 190 -15.94 -7.91 6.78
N ARG A 191 -15.81 -8.13 8.08
CA ARG A 191 -16.11 -9.41 8.74
C ARG A 191 -17.59 -9.81 8.66
N ALA A 192 -18.49 -8.83 8.58
CA ALA A 192 -19.91 -9.09 8.37
C ALA A 192 -20.20 -9.73 6.99
N ALA A 193 -19.46 -9.32 5.96
CA ALA A 193 -19.60 -9.83 4.59
C ALA A 193 -18.64 -10.98 4.28
N HIS A 194 -17.42 -10.94 4.82
CA HIS A 194 -16.34 -11.88 4.57
C HIS A 194 -15.61 -12.26 5.88
N PRO A 195 -16.14 -13.22 6.65
CA PRO A 195 -15.68 -13.54 8.01
C PRO A 195 -14.20 -13.98 8.11
N THR A 196 -13.68 -14.60 7.08
CA THR A 196 -12.35 -15.23 7.07
C THR A 196 -11.27 -14.45 6.30
N SER A 197 -11.62 -13.27 5.75
CA SER A 197 -10.66 -12.47 4.97
C SER A 197 -9.42 -12.11 5.80
N VAL A 198 -8.27 -12.09 5.16
CA VAL A 198 -7.05 -11.50 5.74
C VAL A 198 -7.10 -9.98 5.50
N ILE A 199 -6.94 -9.22 6.57
CA ILE A 199 -7.07 -7.77 6.55
C ILE A 199 -5.73 -7.15 6.97
N PHE A 200 -5.23 -6.21 6.16
CA PHE A 200 -4.06 -5.42 6.45
C PHE A 200 -4.47 -4.12 7.12
N VAL A 201 -3.73 -3.72 8.13
CA VAL A 201 -4.02 -2.52 8.92
C VAL A 201 -2.75 -1.69 9.02
N SER A 202 -2.75 -0.55 8.38
CA SER A 202 -1.63 0.38 8.37
C SER A 202 -1.41 1.03 9.72
N GLY A 203 -0.15 1.35 10.01
CA GLY A 203 0.24 2.15 11.17
C GLY A 203 -0.18 3.62 11.05
N VAL A 204 0.10 4.40 12.08
CA VAL A 204 -0.02 5.87 12.02
C VAL A 204 1.25 6.51 11.47
N ARG A 205 1.25 7.84 11.30
CA ARG A 205 2.40 8.61 10.79
C ARG A 205 2.80 8.15 9.39
N TRP A 206 1.86 8.21 8.46
CA TRP A 206 2.05 7.72 7.08
C TRP A 206 2.41 6.23 7.07
N ALA A 207 1.62 5.43 7.78
CA ALA A 207 1.80 4.00 8.00
C ALA A 207 3.13 3.55 8.65
N TYR A 208 4.08 4.46 8.94
CA TYR A 208 5.41 4.08 9.42
C TYR A 208 5.43 3.46 10.81
N ASP A 209 4.54 3.91 11.72
CA ASP A 209 4.62 3.63 13.16
C ASP A 209 3.57 2.61 13.60
N LEU A 210 4.00 1.41 13.97
CA LEU A 210 3.15 0.33 14.49
C LEU A 210 3.10 0.28 16.03
N ARG A 211 3.62 1.27 16.72
CA ARG A 211 3.48 1.33 18.18
C ARG A 211 2.01 1.57 18.55
N GLY A 212 1.51 0.79 19.48
CA GLY A 212 0.08 0.80 19.88
C GLY A 212 -0.72 -0.39 19.35
N PHE A 213 -0.14 -1.19 18.43
CA PHE A 213 -0.70 -2.50 18.07
C PHE A 213 -0.29 -3.60 19.07
N PRO A 214 -1.00 -4.73 19.19
CA PRO A 214 -2.10 -5.15 18.31
C PRO A 214 -3.42 -4.46 18.63
N LEU A 215 -4.30 -4.37 17.62
CA LEU A 215 -5.68 -3.94 17.82
C LEU A 215 -6.43 -4.89 18.74
N ARG A 216 -7.31 -4.34 19.58
CA ARG A 216 -8.12 -5.10 20.51
C ARG A 216 -9.58 -4.67 20.44
N TRP A 217 -10.48 -5.65 20.52
CA TRP A 217 -11.89 -5.37 20.75
C TRP A 217 -12.10 -4.73 22.14
N ARG A 218 -13.26 -4.11 22.34
CA ARG A 218 -13.65 -3.57 23.66
C ARG A 218 -13.58 -4.60 24.80
N SER A 219 -13.68 -5.89 24.48
CA SER A 219 -13.49 -7.00 25.43
C SER A 219 -12.04 -7.20 25.88
N GLY A 220 -11.08 -6.47 25.32
CA GLY A 220 -9.64 -6.65 25.52
C GLY A 220 -9.00 -7.78 24.70
N ARG A 221 -9.80 -8.59 23.98
CA ARG A 221 -9.27 -9.66 23.12
C ARG A 221 -8.61 -9.07 21.87
N PRO A 222 -7.45 -9.59 21.43
CA PRO A 222 -6.86 -9.22 20.15
C PRO A 222 -7.84 -9.48 18.99
N VAL A 223 -7.75 -8.66 17.95
CA VAL A 223 -8.47 -8.89 16.70
C VAL A 223 -7.66 -9.89 15.88
N GLU A 224 -8.27 -11.00 15.50
CA GLU A 224 -7.62 -12.08 14.75
C GLU A 224 -7.67 -11.85 13.23
N GLY A 225 -6.79 -12.55 12.49
CA GLY A 225 -6.75 -12.49 11.02
C GLY A 225 -6.28 -11.15 10.48
N LEU A 226 -5.46 -10.44 11.23
CA LEU A 226 -4.86 -9.17 10.81
C LEU A 226 -3.38 -9.34 10.47
N VAL A 227 -2.94 -8.53 9.52
CA VAL A 227 -1.54 -8.24 9.20
C VAL A 227 -1.31 -6.74 9.43
N TYR A 228 -0.28 -6.37 10.17
CA TYR A 228 0.02 -4.98 10.46
C TYR A 228 0.97 -4.41 9.42
N SER A 229 0.50 -3.38 8.69
CA SER A 229 1.21 -2.80 7.54
C SER A 229 2.01 -1.56 7.94
N THR A 230 3.24 -1.49 7.44
CA THR A 230 4.11 -0.31 7.59
C THR A 230 4.59 0.16 6.22
N HIS A 231 4.85 1.49 6.08
CA HIS A 231 5.47 2.06 4.89
C HIS A 231 6.85 2.60 5.24
N VAL A 232 7.85 2.23 4.46
CA VAL A 232 9.26 2.49 4.81
C VAL A 232 9.99 3.12 3.63
N TYR A 233 10.32 4.39 3.79
CA TYR A 233 11.06 5.16 2.79
C TYR A 233 12.32 5.79 3.40
N PRO A 234 13.33 6.19 2.59
CA PRO A 234 14.52 6.83 3.11
C PRO A 234 14.24 8.07 3.97
N TRP A 235 13.19 8.81 3.64
CA TRP A 235 12.78 10.04 4.33
C TRP A 235 11.87 9.81 5.55
N THR A 236 11.35 8.60 5.78
CA THR A 236 10.53 8.29 6.96
C THR A 236 11.36 8.02 8.20
N THR A 237 12.64 7.78 8.05
CA THR A 237 13.56 7.47 9.14
C THR A 237 14.43 8.68 9.50
N THR A 238 14.95 8.70 10.71
CA THR A 238 15.99 9.68 11.12
C THR A 238 17.40 9.22 10.74
N ALA A 239 17.51 8.24 9.83
CA ALA A 239 18.78 7.63 9.42
C ALA A 239 19.77 8.62 8.72
N TRP A 240 19.27 9.77 8.25
CA TRP A 240 20.07 10.87 7.75
C TRP A 240 20.91 11.59 8.84
N LEU A 241 20.63 11.33 10.13
CA LEU A 241 21.46 11.86 11.21
C LEU A 241 22.76 11.04 11.32
N PRO A 242 23.93 11.69 11.36
CA PRO A 242 25.21 11.00 11.48
C PRO A 242 25.24 10.01 12.67
N GLY A 243 25.72 8.78 12.40
CA GLY A 243 25.87 7.74 13.42
C GLY A 243 24.59 6.96 13.78
N ARG A 244 23.43 7.29 13.19
CA ARG A 244 22.21 6.49 13.38
C ARG A 244 22.18 5.26 12.48
N ARG A 245 21.67 4.16 13.04
CA ARG A 245 21.45 2.90 12.30
C ARG A 245 19.96 2.82 11.95
N PRO A 246 19.58 2.79 10.66
CA PRO A 246 18.18 2.70 10.27
C PRO A 246 17.47 1.46 10.84
N GLU A 247 18.18 0.34 11.03
CA GLU A 247 17.63 -0.89 11.61
C GLU A 247 17.13 -0.70 13.05
N VAL A 248 17.74 0.18 13.81
CA VAL A 248 17.29 0.53 15.16
C VAL A 248 15.96 1.26 15.10
N ASP A 249 15.82 2.16 14.13
CA ASP A 249 14.57 2.89 13.92
C ASP A 249 13.49 1.94 13.40
N TRP A 250 13.79 1.05 12.43
CA TRP A 250 12.86 0.03 11.94
C TRP A 250 12.40 -0.93 13.04
N GLN A 251 13.36 -1.45 13.83
CA GLN A 251 13.04 -2.31 14.96
C GLN A 251 12.11 -1.64 15.97
N ARG A 252 12.32 -0.33 16.22
CA ARG A 252 11.50 0.44 17.16
C ARG A 252 10.13 0.78 16.59
N ALA A 253 10.03 1.14 15.31
CA ALA A 253 8.80 1.59 14.69
C ALA A 253 7.84 0.42 14.42
N PHE A 254 8.33 -0.70 13.88
CA PHE A 254 7.49 -1.81 13.45
C PHE A 254 8.08 -3.22 13.71
N GLY A 255 9.40 -3.37 13.74
CA GLY A 255 10.05 -4.68 13.91
C GLY A 255 9.76 -5.34 15.25
N HIS A 256 9.49 -4.56 16.30
CA HIS A 256 9.14 -5.08 17.62
C HIS A 256 7.87 -5.94 17.59
N LEU A 257 6.98 -5.70 16.64
CA LEU A 257 5.71 -6.41 16.51
C LEU A 257 5.88 -7.74 15.76
N ALA A 258 6.84 -7.84 14.84
CA ALA A 258 7.04 -8.98 13.95
C ALA A 258 7.34 -10.31 14.67
N ALA A 259 7.84 -10.26 15.91
CA ALA A 259 8.10 -11.47 16.71
C ALA A 259 6.81 -12.16 17.17
N ALA A 260 5.68 -11.46 17.22
CA ALA A 260 4.42 -11.98 17.79
C ALA A 260 3.24 -11.91 16.82
N TYR A 261 3.31 -11.07 15.81
CA TYR A 261 2.22 -10.81 14.88
C TYR A 261 2.74 -10.73 13.44
N PRO A 262 1.92 -11.05 12.43
CA PRO A 262 2.25 -10.81 11.04
C PRO A 262 2.46 -9.30 10.78
N VAL A 263 3.64 -8.95 10.27
CA VAL A 263 3.98 -7.58 9.84
C VAL A 263 4.30 -7.60 8.36
N PHE A 264 3.93 -6.53 7.68
CA PHE A 264 4.08 -6.35 6.25
C PHE A 264 4.54 -4.93 5.92
N ALA A 265 5.54 -4.78 5.08
CA ALA A 265 5.90 -3.49 4.50
C ALA A 265 5.04 -3.29 3.23
N GLY A 266 3.87 -2.65 3.39
CA GLY A 266 2.91 -2.41 2.30
C GLY A 266 3.50 -1.52 1.21
N GLU A 267 4.37 -0.59 1.60
CA GLU A 267 5.16 0.19 0.69
C GLU A 267 6.60 0.33 1.18
N TRP A 268 7.53 0.21 0.26
CA TRP A 268 8.91 0.64 0.43
C TRP A 268 9.50 0.94 -0.95
N GLY A 269 10.32 1.96 -1.06
CA GLY A 269 10.84 2.38 -2.35
C GLY A 269 11.91 3.45 -2.19
N GLY A 270 12.53 3.83 -3.30
CA GLY A 270 13.54 4.87 -3.35
C GLY A 270 13.96 5.19 -4.77
N GLY A 271 14.61 6.33 -4.94
CA GLY A 271 15.17 6.76 -6.22
C GLY A 271 16.54 6.12 -6.51
N PRO A 272 17.18 6.54 -7.59
CA PRO A 272 18.49 6.01 -8.00
C PRO A 272 19.59 6.19 -6.94
N SER A 273 19.49 7.21 -6.07
CA SER A 273 20.42 7.45 -4.96
C SER A 273 20.22 6.53 -3.76
N ASP A 274 19.08 5.80 -3.69
CA ASP A 274 18.67 5.06 -2.52
C ASP A 274 18.91 3.55 -2.65
N VAL A 275 19.59 3.10 -3.69
CA VAL A 275 19.81 1.67 -4.02
C VAL A 275 20.46 0.91 -2.85
N GLU A 276 21.47 1.48 -2.21
CA GLU A 276 22.15 0.84 -1.09
C GLU A 276 21.25 0.77 0.15
N TRP A 277 20.49 1.83 0.41
CA TRP A 277 19.47 1.83 1.45
C TRP A 277 18.42 0.75 1.18
N GLY A 278 17.96 0.63 -0.07
CA GLY A 278 17.00 -0.40 -0.49
C GLY A 278 17.52 -1.82 -0.26
N ARG A 279 18.76 -2.13 -0.62
CA ARG A 279 19.40 -3.43 -0.33
C ARG A 279 19.43 -3.73 1.16
N ARG A 280 19.79 -2.74 1.94
CA ARG A 280 19.89 -2.86 3.40
C ARG A 280 18.52 -3.09 4.04
N LEU A 281 17.48 -2.36 3.60
CA LEU A 281 16.12 -2.57 4.07
C LEU A 281 15.61 -3.97 3.68
N LEU A 282 15.76 -4.37 2.41
CA LEU A 282 15.34 -5.68 1.93
C LEU A 282 15.98 -6.80 2.73
N ALA A 283 17.30 -6.74 2.97
CA ALA A 283 18.01 -7.72 3.79
C ALA A 283 17.43 -7.80 5.20
N TRP A 284 17.08 -6.67 5.79
CA TRP A 284 16.47 -6.60 7.12
C TRP A 284 15.06 -7.18 7.15
N LEU A 285 14.20 -6.85 6.17
CA LEU A 285 12.85 -7.40 6.02
C LEU A 285 12.91 -8.92 5.88
N GLU A 286 13.84 -9.43 5.06
CA GLU A 286 14.03 -10.85 4.87
C GLU A 286 14.49 -11.57 6.14
N ALA A 287 15.42 -10.98 6.89
CA ALA A 287 15.93 -11.53 8.15
C ALA A 287 14.87 -11.55 9.27
N THR A 288 13.95 -10.61 9.26
CA THR A 288 12.89 -10.46 10.27
C THR A 288 11.56 -11.08 9.89
N THR A 289 11.51 -11.81 8.77
CA THR A 289 10.30 -12.47 8.24
C THR A 289 9.13 -11.52 7.91
N VAL A 290 9.39 -10.24 7.74
CA VAL A 290 8.40 -9.24 7.30
C VAL A 290 8.13 -9.43 5.82
N GLY A 291 6.85 -9.63 5.44
CA GLY A 291 6.44 -9.63 4.03
C GLY A 291 6.48 -8.22 3.45
N TRP A 292 6.41 -8.07 2.12
CA TRP A 292 6.54 -6.74 1.53
C TRP A 292 5.99 -6.59 0.12
N THR A 293 5.61 -5.36 -0.25
CA THR A 293 5.40 -4.92 -1.63
C THR A 293 6.18 -3.63 -1.88
N ALA A 294 6.98 -3.62 -2.94
CA ALA A 294 7.78 -2.44 -3.29
C ALA A 294 6.94 -1.41 -4.06
N TRP A 295 7.10 -0.15 -3.76
CA TRP A 295 6.52 0.98 -4.47
C TRP A 295 7.51 1.49 -5.53
N SER A 296 7.14 1.66 -6.80
CA SER A 296 5.94 1.11 -7.44
C SER A 296 6.31 0.59 -8.82
N TRP A 297 5.51 -0.31 -9.38
CA TRP A 297 5.77 -0.91 -10.70
C TRP A 297 6.05 0.14 -11.77
N CYS A 298 5.28 1.22 -11.81
CA CYS A 298 5.33 2.23 -12.86
C CYS A 298 5.32 3.70 -12.42
N ASP A 299 4.97 3.99 -11.16
CA ASP A 299 4.91 5.36 -10.62
C ASP A 299 6.16 5.72 -9.83
N TRP A 300 6.32 7.02 -9.58
CA TRP A 300 7.46 7.53 -8.84
C TRP A 300 7.47 7.09 -7.35
N PRO A 301 8.60 6.57 -6.87
CA PRO A 301 9.80 6.17 -7.61
C PRO A 301 9.60 4.84 -8.37
N PRO A 302 9.77 4.82 -9.70
CA PRO A 302 9.43 3.67 -10.54
C PRO A 302 10.44 2.54 -10.42
N LEU A 303 9.94 1.30 -10.47
CA LEU A 303 10.77 0.10 -10.59
C LEU A 303 11.17 -0.19 -12.04
N LEU A 304 10.40 0.30 -13.02
CA LEU A 304 10.64 0.15 -14.46
C LEU A 304 11.15 1.46 -15.07
N ALA A 305 11.96 1.34 -16.10
CA ALA A 305 12.58 2.48 -16.78
C ALA A 305 11.56 3.37 -17.49
N ASP A 306 10.69 2.77 -18.30
CA ASP A 306 9.60 3.46 -19.01
C ASP A 306 8.45 2.50 -19.32
N HIS A 307 7.59 2.29 -18.35
CA HIS A 307 6.43 1.42 -18.48
C HIS A 307 5.51 1.83 -19.66
N ARG A 308 5.22 3.13 -19.80
CA ARG A 308 4.29 3.64 -20.82
C ARG A 308 4.91 3.63 -22.22
N GLY A 309 6.22 3.84 -22.32
CA GLY A 309 6.97 3.74 -23.57
C GLY A 309 7.34 2.31 -23.98
N GLY A 310 6.98 1.32 -23.13
CA GLY A 310 7.23 -0.10 -23.40
C GLY A 310 8.64 -0.57 -23.05
N ASP A 311 9.42 0.21 -22.31
CA ASP A 311 10.69 -0.24 -21.73
C ASP A 311 10.45 -0.86 -20.34
N TRP A 312 10.38 -2.17 -20.32
CA TRP A 312 10.15 -2.98 -19.12
C TRP A 312 11.44 -3.31 -18.36
N SER A 313 12.55 -2.69 -18.75
CA SER A 313 13.81 -2.84 -18.01
C SER A 313 13.66 -2.29 -16.59
N PRO A 314 14.17 -3.00 -15.60
CA PRO A 314 14.17 -2.48 -14.23
C PRO A 314 15.09 -1.26 -14.10
N THR A 315 14.69 -0.29 -13.30
CA THR A 315 15.61 0.76 -12.83
C THR A 315 16.68 0.15 -11.90
N ALA A 316 17.68 0.93 -11.52
CA ALA A 316 18.67 0.46 -10.53
C ALA A 316 18.04 0.02 -9.22
N PHE A 317 16.96 0.68 -8.76
CA PHE A 317 16.21 0.26 -7.58
C PHE A 317 15.31 -0.95 -7.91
N GLY A 318 14.73 -0.98 -9.11
CA GLY A 318 13.96 -2.12 -9.61
C GLY A 318 14.75 -3.42 -9.65
N GLU A 319 16.06 -3.37 -9.97
CA GLU A 319 16.94 -4.55 -9.90
C GLU A 319 17.11 -5.08 -8.48
N VAL A 320 17.14 -4.23 -7.46
CA VAL A 320 17.15 -4.68 -6.05
C VAL A 320 15.89 -5.45 -5.72
N VAL A 321 14.73 -4.92 -6.13
CA VAL A 321 13.43 -5.56 -5.89
C VAL A 321 13.33 -6.88 -6.64
N ARG A 322 13.67 -6.89 -7.92
CA ARG A 322 13.63 -8.09 -8.78
C ARG A 322 14.53 -9.20 -8.25
N ALA A 323 15.77 -8.88 -7.88
CA ALA A 323 16.68 -9.84 -7.27
C ALA A 323 16.09 -10.44 -5.98
N GLY A 324 15.50 -9.60 -5.11
CA GLY A 324 14.86 -10.06 -3.89
C GLY A 324 13.68 -11.01 -4.11
N LEU A 325 12.86 -10.75 -5.14
CA LEU A 325 11.74 -11.62 -5.52
C LEU A 325 12.22 -12.98 -6.05
N LEU A 326 13.22 -12.99 -6.94
CA LEU A 326 13.78 -14.21 -7.51
C LEU A 326 14.47 -15.09 -6.44
N ASP A 327 15.26 -14.49 -5.56
CA ASP A 327 15.93 -15.20 -4.46
C ASP A 327 14.92 -15.83 -3.49
N ALA A 328 13.83 -15.13 -3.21
CA ALA A 328 12.78 -15.62 -2.34
C ALA A 328 12.06 -16.81 -2.96
N GLY A 329 11.71 -16.72 -4.24
CA GLY A 329 11.05 -17.80 -4.97
C GLY A 329 11.91 -19.07 -5.07
N SER A 330 13.24 -18.98 -5.14
CA SER A 330 14.13 -20.14 -5.11
C SER A 330 14.15 -20.80 -3.73
N ARG A 331 14.29 -20.01 -2.67
CA ARG A 331 14.30 -20.51 -1.28
C ARG A 331 12.99 -21.18 -0.87
N ASP A 332 11.85 -20.67 -1.32
CA ASP A 332 10.55 -21.25 -1.00
C ASP A 332 10.34 -22.59 -1.74
N ARG A 333 10.83 -22.72 -2.99
CA ARG A 333 10.84 -24.02 -3.72
C ARG A 333 11.74 -25.08 -3.05
N ASP A 334 12.95 -24.71 -2.65
CA ASP A 334 13.90 -25.62 -2.01
C ASP A 334 13.36 -26.14 -0.66
N ARG A 335 12.65 -25.30 0.09
CA ARG A 335 11.99 -25.71 1.33
C ARG A 335 10.82 -26.67 1.09
N SER A 336 9.99 -26.39 0.09
CA SER A 336 8.88 -27.28 -0.27
C SER A 336 9.37 -28.66 -0.73
N ALA A 337 10.49 -28.70 -1.46
CA ALA A 337 11.12 -29.95 -1.88
C ALA A 337 11.77 -30.75 -0.74
N ALA A 338 12.15 -30.09 0.35
CA ALA A 338 12.75 -30.74 1.52
C ALA A 338 11.70 -31.29 2.51
N GLU A 339 10.43 -30.90 2.37
CA GLU A 339 9.30 -31.35 3.21
C GLU A 339 8.48 -32.48 2.57
N THR A 340 8.75 -32.81 1.30
CA THR A 340 8.19 -33.96 0.55
C THR A 340 9.15 -35.13 0.55
#